data_0e738bb5af216bbb1ab4f7e778a48293
#
_entry.id   0e738bb5af216bbb1ab4f7e778a48293
#
_cell.length_a   1.000
_cell.length_b   1.000
_cell.length_c   1.000
_cell.angle_alpha   90.00
_cell.angle_beta   90.00
_cell.angle_gamma   90.00
#
_symmetry.space_group_name_H-M   'P 1'
#
loop_
_entity.id
_entity.type
_entity.pdbx_description
1 polymer ?
#
loop_
_entity_poly.entity_id
_entity_poly.type
_entity_poly.pdbx_seq_one_letter_code
_entity_poly.pdbx_strand_id
1 'polypeptide(L)'
;AYRHSVFQHGYTIRPQGYKTNEIAELLGLKGNGEKHAEYVIANHISKFIAYFCNSDRHKVQELNYLDTVTDPKAQIFVKSFYDYIVAQSRLFLSKMDKGEIEITHDFYLKKFQLSNPVLNYDYILFDEGQDASPAMLDVFFKQKATKIIVGDTHQQIYGWRFAVNSLEKAAFTTYQLST
;
A
#
# COMPACT_ATOMS: atom_id res chain seq x y z
N ALA A 1 11.84 -2.70 8.35
CA ALA A 1 10.37 -2.64 8.46
C ALA A 1 9.83 -3.76 9.34
N TYR A 2 10.04 -5.04 9.00
CA TYR A 2 9.47 -6.19 9.72
C TYR A 2 9.79 -6.16 11.24
N ARG A 3 11.07 -6.13 11.59
CA ARG A 3 11.50 -6.13 13.01
C ARG A 3 10.91 -4.95 13.79
N HIS A 4 10.88 -3.79 13.18
CA HIS A 4 10.37 -2.57 13.81
C HIS A 4 8.85 -2.57 13.96
N SER A 5 8.11 -2.98 12.93
CA SER A 5 6.65 -2.83 12.92
C SER A 5 5.91 -4.09 13.38
N VAL A 6 6.48 -5.28 13.19
CA VAL A 6 5.82 -6.55 13.52
C VAL A 6 6.25 -7.05 14.88
N PHE A 7 7.55 -7.23 15.08
CA PHE A 7 8.07 -7.81 16.31
C PHE A 7 7.78 -6.95 17.55
N GLN A 8 7.94 -5.63 17.43
CA GLN A 8 7.71 -4.71 18.56
C GLN A 8 6.24 -4.60 18.96
N HIS A 9 5.30 -4.80 18.03
CA HIS A 9 3.85 -4.70 18.28
C HIS A 9 3.18 -6.06 18.52
N GLY A 10 3.91 -7.17 18.37
CA GLY A 10 3.34 -8.51 18.53
C GLY A 10 2.33 -8.89 17.46
N TYR A 11 2.39 -8.29 16.26
CA TYR A 11 1.48 -8.59 15.16
C TYR A 11 1.74 -9.98 14.56
N THR A 12 0.66 -10.65 14.18
CA THR A 12 0.73 -11.87 13.36
C THR A 12 0.52 -11.48 11.89
N ILE A 13 1.39 -11.99 11.01
CA ILE A 13 1.31 -11.71 9.58
C ILE A 13 0.49 -12.79 8.88
N ARG A 14 -0.39 -12.34 7.97
CA ARG A 14 -1.07 -13.15 6.99
C ARG A 14 -0.37 -13.02 5.63
N PRO A 15 0.49 -13.99 5.24
CA PRO A 15 1.37 -13.83 4.06
C PRO A 15 0.62 -13.67 2.74
N GLN A 16 -0.52 -14.34 2.60
CA GLN A 16 -1.32 -14.33 1.37
C GLN A 16 -2.36 -13.22 1.30
N GLY A 17 -2.43 -12.36 2.34
CA GLY A 17 -3.48 -11.35 2.45
C GLY A 17 -4.86 -11.94 2.69
N TYR A 18 -5.90 -11.14 2.50
CA TYR A 18 -7.30 -11.51 2.73
C TYR A 18 -8.04 -11.71 1.41
N LYS A 19 -8.86 -12.75 1.33
CA LYS A 19 -9.82 -12.95 0.24
C LYS A 19 -11.03 -12.04 0.44
N THR A 20 -11.75 -11.75 -0.63
CA THR A 20 -12.93 -10.88 -0.60
C THR A 20 -14.04 -11.37 0.32
N ASN A 21 -14.28 -12.68 0.36
CA ASN A 21 -15.27 -13.28 1.28
C ASN A 21 -14.87 -13.11 2.75
N GLU A 22 -13.59 -13.24 3.07
CA GLU A 22 -13.08 -13.04 4.44
C GLU A 22 -13.22 -11.58 4.88
N ILE A 23 -12.93 -10.63 3.99
CA ILE A 23 -13.11 -9.19 4.26
C ILE A 23 -14.59 -8.89 4.50
N ALA A 24 -15.48 -9.45 3.66
CA ALA A 24 -16.92 -9.26 3.81
C ALA A 24 -17.43 -9.79 5.15
N GLU A 25 -16.96 -10.95 5.58
CA GLU A 25 -17.31 -11.57 6.85
C GLU A 25 -16.76 -10.78 8.05
N LEU A 26 -15.46 -10.45 8.05
CA LEU A 26 -14.79 -9.71 9.12
C LEU A 26 -15.37 -8.32 9.35
N LEU A 27 -15.91 -7.69 8.31
CA LEU A 27 -16.54 -6.38 8.38
C LEU A 27 -18.08 -6.46 8.51
N GLY A 28 -18.67 -7.65 8.39
CA GLY A 28 -20.12 -7.83 8.39
C GLY A 28 -20.78 -7.01 7.27
N LEU A 29 -20.19 -6.99 6.06
CA LEU A 29 -20.69 -6.18 4.96
C LEU A 29 -22.08 -6.62 4.55
N LYS A 30 -22.96 -5.62 4.36
CA LYS A 30 -24.30 -5.83 3.84
C LYS A 30 -24.37 -5.29 2.43
N GLY A 31 -24.84 -6.10 1.49
CA GLY A 31 -25.19 -5.65 0.16
C GLY A 31 -26.48 -4.82 0.19
N ASN A 32 -26.74 -4.10 -0.89
CA ASN A 32 -27.96 -3.31 -1.11
C ASN A 32 -29.15 -4.14 -1.59
N GLY A 33 -29.09 -5.47 -1.44
CA GLY A 33 -30.07 -6.43 -1.97
C GLY A 33 -29.71 -6.99 -3.36
N GLU A 34 -28.68 -6.48 -4.02
CA GLU A 34 -28.13 -7.09 -5.23
C GLU A 34 -27.27 -8.31 -4.88
N LYS A 35 -27.39 -9.35 -5.69
CA LYS A 35 -26.65 -10.58 -5.50
C LYS A 35 -25.13 -10.31 -5.56
N HIS A 36 -24.43 -10.64 -4.49
CA HIS A 36 -22.96 -10.50 -4.36
C HIS A 36 -22.42 -9.08 -4.25
N ALA A 37 -23.24 -8.06 -3.99
CA ALA A 37 -22.78 -6.68 -3.85
C ALA A 37 -21.74 -6.54 -2.70
N GLU A 38 -21.89 -7.31 -1.61
CA GLU A 38 -20.96 -7.37 -0.49
C GLU A 38 -19.53 -7.79 -0.91
N TYR A 39 -19.40 -8.70 -1.87
CA TYR A 39 -18.08 -9.13 -2.37
C TYR A 39 -17.46 -8.10 -3.32
N VAL A 40 -18.27 -7.39 -4.09
CA VAL A 40 -17.80 -6.28 -4.93
C VAL A 40 -17.28 -5.15 -4.03
N ILE A 41 -18.02 -4.80 -2.99
CA ILE A 41 -17.59 -3.82 -2.00
C ILE A 41 -16.30 -4.28 -1.30
N ALA A 42 -16.21 -5.53 -0.85
CA ALA A 42 -15.01 -6.09 -0.23
C ALA A 42 -13.78 -6.02 -1.15
N ASN A 43 -13.96 -6.27 -2.44
CA ASN A 43 -12.89 -6.14 -3.42
C ASN A 43 -12.39 -4.70 -3.54
N HIS A 44 -13.29 -3.72 -3.57
CA HIS A 44 -12.91 -2.30 -3.58
C HIS A 44 -12.24 -1.87 -2.27
N ILE A 45 -12.70 -2.37 -1.13
CA ILE A 45 -12.05 -2.15 0.17
C ILE A 45 -10.62 -2.68 0.13
N SER A 46 -10.41 -3.91 -0.34
CA SER A 46 -9.08 -4.52 -0.46
C SER A 46 -8.15 -3.68 -1.33
N LYS A 47 -8.62 -3.25 -2.50
CA LYS A 47 -7.86 -2.40 -3.42
C LYS A 47 -7.53 -1.04 -2.83
N PHE A 48 -8.47 -0.42 -2.11
CA PHE A 48 -8.23 0.87 -1.47
C PHE A 48 -7.22 0.77 -0.33
N ILE A 49 -7.28 -0.29 0.48
CA ILE A 49 -6.29 -0.57 1.52
C ILE A 49 -4.90 -0.75 0.90
N ALA A 50 -4.78 -1.52 -0.17
CA ALA A 50 -3.52 -1.70 -0.88
C ALA A 50 -3.00 -0.36 -1.44
N TYR A 51 -3.87 0.45 -2.05
CA TYR A 51 -3.52 1.79 -2.54
C TYR A 51 -2.99 2.69 -1.42
N PHE A 52 -3.70 2.76 -0.29
CA PHE A 52 -3.25 3.54 0.86
C PHE A 52 -1.92 3.02 1.42
N CYS A 53 -1.78 1.73 1.64
CA CYS A 53 -0.57 1.15 2.23
C CYS A 53 0.68 1.36 1.37
N ASN A 54 0.53 1.40 0.06
CA ASN A 54 1.64 1.64 -0.88
C ASN A 54 1.84 3.12 -1.22
N SER A 55 0.96 4.02 -0.80
CA SER A 55 1.09 5.47 -1.00
C SER A 55 2.08 6.10 -0.02
N ASP A 56 2.52 7.32 -0.31
CA ASP A 56 3.28 8.16 0.61
C ASP A 56 2.40 8.93 1.61
N ARG A 57 1.08 8.82 1.50
CA ARG A 57 0.12 9.57 2.32
C ARG A 57 0.03 9.03 3.74
N HIS A 58 -0.23 9.93 4.68
CA HIS A 58 -0.32 9.60 6.11
C HIS A 58 -1.73 9.22 6.55
N LYS A 59 -2.75 9.68 5.83
CA LYS A 59 -4.16 9.43 6.15
C LYS A 59 -4.92 8.95 4.91
N VAL A 60 -5.88 8.05 5.13
CA VAL A 60 -6.74 7.51 4.06
C VAL A 60 -7.50 8.63 3.33
N GLN A 61 -7.91 9.68 4.04
CA GLN A 61 -8.66 10.80 3.49
C GLN A 61 -7.86 11.69 2.54
N GLU A 62 -6.53 11.55 2.50
CA GLU A 62 -5.66 12.28 1.58
C GLU A 62 -5.64 11.66 0.18
N LEU A 63 -6.31 10.51 0.01
CA LEU A 63 -6.43 9.79 -1.25
C LEU A 63 -7.86 9.81 -1.76
N ASN A 64 -8.00 9.96 -3.07
CA ASN A 64 -9.25 9.70 -3.76
C ASN A 64 -9.16 8.33 -4.44
N TYR A 65 -9.87 7.34 -3.92
CA TYR A 65 -9.85 5.99 -4.45
C TYR A 65 -10.37 5.90 -5.90
N LEU A 66 -11.26 6.81 -6.30
CA LEU A 66 -11.79 6.85 -7.67
C LEU A 66 -10.71 7.05 -8.72
N ASP A 67 -9.57 7.67 -8.37
CA ASP A 67 -8.45 7.88 -9.29
C ASP A 67 -7.81 6.57 -9.75
N THR A 68 -8.05 5.47 -9.03
CA THR A 68 -7.54 4.13 -9.35
C THR A 68 -8.54 3.26 -10.13
N VAL A 69 -9.79 3.69 -10.23
CA VAL A 69 -10.86 2.93 -10.86
C VAL A 69 -11.04 3.38 -12.31
N THR A 70 -10.59 2.57 -13.25
CA THR A 70 -10.58 2.91 -14.69
C THR A 70 -11.83 2.48 -15.43
N ASP A 71 -12.51 1.40 -14.98
CA ASP A 71 -13.76 0.93 -15.60
C ASP A 71 -14.93 1.86 -15.28
N PRO A 72 -15.66 2.39 -16.30
CA PRO A 72 -16.77 3.32 -16.08
C PRO A 72 -17.91 2.76 -15.23
N LYS A 73 -18.24 1.48 -15.37
CA LYS A 73 -19.31 0.84 -14.58
C LYS A 73 -18.87 0.71 -13.11
N ALA A 74 -17.63 0.32 -12.88
CA ALA A 74 -17.06 0.26 -11.54
C ALA A 74 -17.00 1.66 -10.91
N GLN A 75 -16.68 2.72 -11.66
CA GLN A 75 -16.71 4.10 -11.15
C GLN A 75 -18.10 4.51 -10.66
N ILE A 76 -19.16 4.20 -11.41
CA ILE A 76 -20.54 4.50 -10.99
C ILE A 76 -20.86 3.77 -9.69
N PHE A 77 -20.54 2.49 -9.62
CA PHE A 77 -20.74 1.68 -8.40
C PHE A 77 -19.98 2.25 -7.21
N VAL A 78 -18.68 2.51 -7.37
CA VAL A 78 -17.84 3.05 -6.30
C VAL A 78 -18.30 4.42 -5.84
N LYS A 79 -18.75 5.30 -6.75
CA LYS A 79 -19.33 6.60 -6.37
C LYS A 79 -20.56 6.45 -5.49
N SER A 80 -21.44 5.48 -5.78
CA SER A 80 -22.64 5.23 -4.99
C SER A 80 -22.35 4.72 -3.58
N PHE A 81 -21.22 4.03 -3.39
CA PHE A 81 -20.83 3.43 -2.11
C PHE A 81 -19.56 4.06 -1.51
N TYR A 82 -19.12 5.21 -2.02
CA TYR A 82 -17.80 5.77 -1.71
C TYR A 82 -17.55 5.93 -0.21
N ASP A 83 -18.43 6.63 0.48
CA ASP A 83 -18.30 6.89 1.92
C ASP A 83 -18.32 5.58 2.73
N TYR A 84 -19.12 4.61 2.32
CA TYR A 84 -19.18 3.30 2.93
C TYR A 84 -17.86 2.53 2.72
N ILE A 85 -17.33 2.52 1.50
CA ILE A 85 -16.03 1.90 1.18
C ILE A 85 -14.90 2.54 2.01
N VAL A 86 -14.86 3.88 2.10
CA VAL A 86 -13.88 4.60 2.91
C VAL A 86 -13.99 4.23 4.38
N ALA A 87 -15.20 4.26 4.93
CA ALA A 87 -15.45 3.93 6.34
C ALA A 87 -15.03 2.50 6.67
N GLN A 88 -15.41 1.53 5.84
CA GLN A 88 -15.06 0.12 6.03
C GLN A 88 -13.56 -0.15 5.85
N SER A 89 -12.92 0.53 4.91
CA SER A 89 -11.45 0.45 4.74
C SER A 89 -10.71 0.96 5.98
N ARG A 90 -11.16 2.05 6.57
CA ARG A 90 -10.62 2.57 7.83
C ARG A 90 -10.85 1.62 9.00
N LEU A 91 -12.03 1.02 9.07
CA LEU A 91 -12.34 0.03 10.10
C LEU A 91 -11.43 -1.20 10.00
N PHE A 92 -11.22 -1.71 8.79
CA PHE A 92 -10.34 -2.85 8.55
C PHE A 92 -8.88 -2.55 8.92
N LEU A 93 -8.37 -1.38 8.52
CA LEU A 93 -7.05 -0.90 8.93
C LEU A 93 -6.92 -0.76 10.45
N SER A 94 -7.97 -0.25 11.12
CA SER A 94 -8.01 -0.14 12.57
C SER A 94 -7.97 -1.50 13.27
N LYS A 95 -8.66 -2.52 12.72
CA LYS A 95 -8.60 -3.89 13.26
C LYS A 95 -7.20 -4.50 13.17
N MET A 96 -6.51 -4.28 12.06
CA MET A 96 -5.10 -4.67 11.92
C MET A 96 -4.22 -3.92 12.90
N ASP A 97 -4.41 -2.62 13.04
CA ASP A 97 -3.62 -1.76 13.93
C ASP A 97 -3.74 -2.14 15.41
N LYS A 98 -4.92 -2.56 15.82
CA LYS A 98 -5.18 -3.05 17.19
C LYS A 98 -4.78 -4.52 17.41
N GLY A 99 -4.35 -5.21 16.36
CA GLY A 99 -4.05 -6.65 16.43
C GLY A 99 -5.29 -7.53 16.62
N GLU A 100 -6.49 -7.02 16.32
CA GLU A 100 -7.74 -7.79 16.35
C GLU A 100 -7.79 -8.84 15.22
N ILE A 101 -7.07 -8.56 14.13
CA ILE A 101 -6.88 -9.46 13.00
C ILE A 101 -5.41 -9.46 12.56
N GLU A 102 -5.00 -10.48 11.82
CA GLU A 102 -3.66 -10.58 11.25
C GLU A 102 -3.38 -9.41 10.30
N ILE A 103 -2.12 -8.98 10.21
CA ILE A 103 -1.71 -7.89 9.33
C ILE A 103 -1.16 -8.40 8.00
N THR A 104 -1.25 -7.59 6.96
CA THR A 104 -0.64 -7.87 5.65
C THR A 104 0.77 -7.30 5.55
N HIS A 105 1.54 -7.76 4.56
CA HIS A 105 2.87 -7.20 4.28
C HIS A 105 2.82 -5.70 3.95
N ASP A 106 1.83 -5.26 3.16
CA ASP A 106 1.67 -3.85 2.83
C ASP A 106 1.37 -3.02 4.09
N PHE A 107 0.59 -3.56 5.03
CA PHE A 107 0.26 -2.87 6.27
C PHE A 107 1.48 -2.62 7.16
N TYR A 108 2.36 -3.62 7.40
CA TYR A 108 3.52 -3.35 8.24
C TYR A 108 4.54 -2.40 7.57
N LEU A 109 4.62 -2.41 6.24
CA LEU A 109 5.40 -1.43 5.50
C LEU A 109 4.84 -0.01 5.73
N LYS A 110 3.52 0.13 5.66
CA LYS A 110 2.83 1.39 5.97
C LYS A 110 3.08 1.85 7.39
N LYS A 111 2.96 0.96 8.36
CA LYS A 111 3.28 1.28 9.78
C LYS A 111 4.72 1.77 9.93
N PHE A 112 5.65 1.13 9.23
CA PHE A 112 7.05 1.55 9.22
C PHE A 112 7.22 2.94 8.61
N GLN A 113 6.60 3.22 7.48
CA GLN A 113 6.61 4.54 6.85
C GLN A 113 6.04 5.62 7.79
N LEU A 114 4.88 5.35 8.42
CA LEU A 114 4.21 6.29 9.32
C LEU A 114 5.00 6.56 10.61
N SER A 115 5.88 5.65 11.02
CA SER A 115 6.75 5.86 12.18
C SER A 115 7.89 6.84 11.92
N ASN A 116 8.05 7.33 10.67
CA ASN A 116 9.17 8.19 10.24
C ASN A 116 10.53 7.66 10.72
N PRO A 117 10.91 6.42 10.34
CA PRO A 117 12.08 5.77 10.89
C PRO A 117 13.36 6.51 10.51
N VAL A 118 14.27 6.64 11.47
CA VAL A 118 15.63 7.10 11.23
C VAL A 118 16.55 5.87 11.16
N LEU A 119 17.18 5.69 10.00
CA LEU A 119 18.11 4.59 9.76
C LEU A 119 19.53 5.14 9.89
N ASN A 120 20.28 4.63 10.87
CA ASN A 120 21.64 5.09 11.16
C ASN A 120 22.66 4.33 10.31
N TYR A 121 22.68 4.64 9.01
CA TYR A 121 23.62 4.10 8.03
C TYR A 121 24.31 5.25 7.29
N ASP A 122 25.55 5.05 6.88
CA ASP A 122 26.27 6.00 6.02
C ASP A 122 25.80 5.91 4.56
N TYR A 123 25.43 4.69 4.14
CA TYR A 123 24.96 4.37 2.78
C TYR A 123 23.69 3.54 2.85
N ILE A 124 22.73 3.83 1.96
CA ILE A 124 21.54 3.03 1.74
C ILE A 124 21.44 2.72 0.26
N LEU A 125 21.44 1.43 -0.06
CA LEU A 125 21.20 0.92 -1.41
C LEU A 125 19.75 0.50 -1.54
N PHE A 126 19.12 0.93 -2.62
CA PHE A 126 17.79 0.50 -3.01
C PHE A 126 17.89 -0.25 -4.33
N ASP A 127 17.72 -1.55 -4.27
CA ASP A 127 17.72 -2.43 -5.43
C ASP A 127 16.32 -2.54 -6.05
N GLU A 128 16.26 -2.85 -7.36
CA GLU A 128 14.99 -2.90 -8.11
C GLU A 128 14.15 -1.62 -7.98
N GLY A 129 14.80 -0.48 -8.12
CA GLY A 129 14.18 0.83 -7.91
C GLY A 129 12.97 1.12 -8.80
N GLN A 130 12.84 0.45 -9.95
CA GLN A 130 11.68 0.57 -10.84
C GLN A 130 10.39 0.01 -10.23
N ASP A 131 10.48 -0.88 -9.23
CA ASP A 131 9.35 -1.53 -8.58
C ASP A 131 9.04 -0.96 -7.19
N ALA A 132 9.64 0.17 -6.83
CA ALA A 132 9.44 0.83 -5.55
C ALA A 132 8.03 1.42 -5.40
N SER A 133 7.36 1.15 -4.28
CA SER A 133 6.14 1.87 -3.95
C SER A 133 6.44 3.29 -3.42
N PRO A 134 5.51 4.25 -3.56
CA PRO A 134 5.66 5.57 -2.97
C PRO A 134 5.96 5.55 -1.47
N ALA A 135 5.38 4.61 -0.71
CA ALA A 135 5.66 4.43 0.72
C ALA A 135 7.13 4.05 0.98
N MET A 136 7.70 3.15 0.17
CA MET A 136 9.13 2.78 0.27
C MET A 136 10.04 3.96 -0.04
N LEU A 137 9.71 4.71 -1.10
CA LEU A 137 10.49 5.88 -1.51
C LEU A 137 10.43 7.01 -0.48
N ASP A 138 9.27 7.21 0.16
CA ASP A 138 9.12 8.20 1.23
C ASP A 138 10.09 7.91 2.40
N VAL A 139 10.18 6.65 2.83
CA VAL A 139 11.15 6.23 3.85
C VAL A 139 12.58 6.44 3.37
N PHE A 140 12.90 6.02 2.15
CA PHE A 140 14.24 6.08 1.59
C PHE A 140 14.75 7.51 1.43
N PHE A 141 13.94 8.40 0.83
CA PHE A 141 14.36 9.78 0.57
C PHE A 141 14.52 10.61 1.84
N LYS A 142 13.79 10.32 2.90
CA LYS A 142 13.89 11.01 4.19
C LYS A 142 15.18 10.70 4.96
N GLN A 143 15.93 9.67 4.59
CA GLN A 143 17.16 9.32 5.29
C GLN A 143 18.29 10.33 4.99
N LYS A 144 19.16 10.55 5.98
CA LYS A 144 20.37 11.41 5.83
C LYS A 144 21.53 10.72 5.12
N ALA A 145 21.50 9.40 5.01
CA ALA A 145 22.52 8.57 4.38
C ALA A 145 22.78 8.95 2.91
N THR A 146 23.95 8.62 2.40
CA THR A 146 24.21 8.61 0.96
C THR A 146 23.35 7.54 0.30
N LYS A 147 22.57 7.94 -0.70
CA LYS A 147 21.54 7.10 -1.32
C LYS A 147 21.98 6.61 -2.69
N ILE A 148 21.85 5.33 -2.92
CA ILE A 148 22.14 4.69 -4.20
C ILE A 148 20.90 3.90 -4.60
N ILE A 149 20.40 4.12 -5.82
CA ILE A 149 19.31 3.37 -6.42
C ILE A 149 19.86 2.60 -7.60
N VAL A 150 19.57 1.31 -7.65
CA VAL A 150 19.93 0.42 -8.76
C VAL A 150 18.63 -0.15 -9.33
N GLY A 151 18.57 -0.34 -10.62
CA GLY A 151 17.42 -0.93 -11.30
C GLY A 151 17.47 -0.72 -12.81
N ASP A 152 16.48 -1.30 -13.50
CA ASP A 152 16.30 -1.18 -14.94
C ASP A 152 14.92 -0.59 -15.24
N THR A 153 14.91 0.59 -15.89
CA THR A 153 13.66 1.30 -16.24
C THR A 153 12.71 0.49 -17.12
N HIS A 154 13.25 -0.48 -17.87
CA HIS A 154 12.48 -1.32 -18.79
C HIS A 154 11.93 -2.59 -18.15
N GLN A 155 12.34 -2.92 -16.92
CA GLN A 155 11.92 -4.14 -16.21
C GLN A 155 10.83 -3.90 -15.17
N GLN A 156 10.10 -2.80 -15.22
CA GLN A 156 9.00 -2.54 -14.29
C GLN A 156 7.85 -3.55 -14.49
N ILE A 157 7.69 -4.49 -13.56
CA ILE A 157 6.65 -5.54 -13.59
C ILE A 157 5.58 -5.39 -12.51
N TYR A 158 5.83 -4.58 -11.47
CA TYR A 158 4.93 -4.41 -10.32
C TYR A 158 4.11 -3.12 -10.36
N GLY A 159 3.81 -2.58 -11.54
CA GLY A 159 2.95 -1.40 -11.69
C GLY A 159 1.57 -1.56 -11.03
N TRP A 160 1.05 -2.78 -10.91
CA TRP A 160 -0.19 -3.09 -10.22
C TRP A 160 -0.13 -2.88 -8.68
N ARG A 161 1.07 -2.81 -8.08
CA ARG A 161 1.29 -2.43 -6.67
C ARG A 161 1.50 -0.93 -6.49
N PHE A 162 1.07 -0.11 -7.44
CA PHE A 162 1.32 1.34 -7.43
C PHE A 162 2.81 1.70 -7.44
N ALA A 163 3.65 0.79 -7.93
CA ALA A 163 5.08 1.05 -8.10
C ALA A 163 5.28 2.26 -9.02
N VAL A 164 6.21 3.11 -8.65
CA VAL A 164 6.64 4.25 -9.44
C VAL A 164 8.09 4.04 -9.84
N ASN A 165 8.43 4.40 -11.08
CA ASN A 165 9.81 4.32 -11.53
C ASN A 165 10.66 5.36 -10.79
N SER A 166 11.32 4.91 -9.72
CA SER A 166 12.13 5.78 -8.88
C SER A 166 13.38 6.29 -9.60
N LEU A 167 13.85 5.55 -10.61
CA LEU A 167 15.02 5.94 -11.42
C LEU A 167 14.75 7.20 -12.24
N GLU A 168 13.50 7.39 -12.68
CA GLU A 168 13.08 8.60 -13.41
C GLU A 168 12.79 9.78 -12.48
N LYS A 169 12.40 9.52 -11.23
CA LYS A 169 12.00 10.55 -10.25
C LYS A 169 13.16 11.06 -9.41
N ALA A 170 14.23 10.28 -9.28
CA ALA A 170 15.37 10.66 -8.46
C ALA A 170 16.25 11.68 -9.19
N ALA A 171 16.40 12.87 -8.62
CA ALA A 171 17.37 13.88 -9.10
C ALA A 171 18.79 13.51 -8.64
N PHE A 172 19.27 12.32 -9.01
CA PHE A 172 20.59 11.81 -8.66
C PHE A 172 21.52 11.85 -9.86
N THR A 173 22.85 11.83 -9.61
CA THR A 173 23.81 11.55 -10.67
C THR A 173 23.58 10.13 -11.20
N THR A 174 23.34 10.03 -12.49
CA THR A 174 23.00 8.75 -13.13
C THR A 174 24.20 8.15 -13.84
N TYR A 175 24.44 6.87 -13.62
CA TYR A 175 25.43 6.07 -14.33
C TYR A 175 24.70 4.92 -15.05
N GLN A 176 25.01 4.73 -16.32
CA GLN A 176 24.49 3.61 -17.10
C GLN A 176 25.56 2.54 -17.20
N LEU A 177 25.16 1.30 -16.87
CA LEU A 177 25.97 0.11 -17.13
C LEU A 177 25.61 -0.37 -18.54
N SER A 178 26.56 -0.24 -19.49
CA SER A 178 26.44 -0.83 -20.81
C SER A 178 27.09 -2.22 -20.80
N THR A 179 26.36 -3.24 -21.25
CA THR A 179 26.92 -4.55 -21.61
C THR A 179 27.60 -4.47 -22.97
#